data_824aeb4507780c07d95213a6e8ca67ab
#
_entry.id   824aeb4507780c07d95213a6e8ca67ab
#
_cell.length_a   1.000
_cell.length_b   1.000
_cell.length_c   1.000
_cell.angle_alpha   90.00
_cell.angle_beta   90.00
_cell.angle_gamma   90.00
#
_symmetry.space_group_name_H-M   'P 1'
#
loop_
_entity.id
_entity.type
_entity.pdbx_description
1 polymer ?
#
loop_
_entity_poly.entity_id
_entity_poly.type
_entity_poly.pdbx_seq_one_letter_code
_entity_poly.pdbx_strand_id
1 'polypeptide(L)'
;DQWVGTSGRARTVPFNTNAYSESDIPDDIMAFPEFDGDLGWAPTYGSCQAFITAMRIFEGEAATREWLEGVVDAGITPYADEFQVAQAIANGELDAGFTNHYYIQRVLDGSPSAPIDTAFTSGDAGAIFNVAGAAVVDTAPNPELAQNFVRHLLSAEAQEYFAVETFEYPLISEVEPVGDLPTVDELDVPEFDIAELSNVRATIDLMR
;
A
#
# COMPACT_ATOMS: atom_id res chain seq x y z
N ASP A 1 -14.92 -20.06 6.22
CA ASP A 1 -14.46 -18.81 5.59
C ASP A 1 -14.93 -18.80 4.14
N GLN A 2 -15.34 -17.63 3.63
CA GLN A 2 -15.89 -17.50 2.29
C GLN A 2 -14.86 -17.01 1.26
N TRP A 3 -13.70 -16.58 1.69
CA TRP A 3 -12.59 -16.13 0.88
C TRP A 3 -11.24 -16.40 1.55
N VAL A 4 -10.15 -16.30 0.77
CA VAL A 4 -8.78 -16.44 1.26
C VAL A 4 -7.91 -15.38 0.62
N GLY A 5 -6.94 -14.84 1.38
CA GLY A 5 -5.88 -13.99 0.83
C GLY A 5 -5.01 -14.75 -0.15
N THR A 6 -4.58 -14.12 -1.23
CA THR A 6 -3.74 -14.74 -2.27
C THR A 6 -2.40 -14.05 -2.46
N SER A 7 -2.29 -12.76 -2.19
CA SER A 7 -1.04 -11.99 -2.18
C SER A 7 -1.19 -10.76 -1.29
N GLY A 8 -0.08 -10.24 -0.78
CA GLY A 8 -0.05 -9.16 0.19
C GLY A 8 0.41 -7.82 -0.39
N ARG A 9 -0.04 -6.72 0.21
CA ARG A 9 0.30 -5.34 -0.17
C ARG A 9 0.52 -4.50 1.07
N ALA A 10 1.76 -4.08 1.27
CA ALA A 10 2.09 -3.11 2.31
C ALA A 10 1.88 -1.68 1.81
N ARG A 11 1.26 -0.84 2.61
CA ARG A 11 1.26 0.61 2.41
C ARG A 11 2.63 1.15 2.76
N THR A 12 3.11 2.14 2.01
CA THR A 12 4.45 2.70 2.17
C THR A 12 4.48 4.18 1.83
N VAL A 13 5.59 4.80 2.21
CA VAL A 13 5.97 6.16 1.81
C VAL A 13 7.21 6.09 0.92
N PRO A 14 7.06 6.02 -0.41
CA PRO A 14 8.20 6.22 -1.30
C PRO A 14 8.75 7.63 -1.18
N PHE A 15 10.09 7.75 -1.31
CA PHE A 15 10.78 9.04 -1.26
C PHE A 15 11.93 9.13 -2.27
N ASN A 16 12.31 10.35 -2.64
CA ASN A 16 13.42 10.61 -3.55
C ASN A 16 14.76 10.58 -2.81
N THR A 17 15.62 9.60 -3.14
CA THR A 17 16.92 9.37 -2.48
C THR A 17 17.98 10.41 -2.80
N ASN A 18 17.77 11.30 -3.79
CA ASN A 18 18.64 12.44 -4.03
C ASN A 18 18.40 13.60 -3.04
N ALA A 19 17.22 13.65 -2.43
CA ALA A 19 16.82 14.74 -1.52
C ALA A 19 16.77 14.30 -0.06
N TYR A 20 16.35 13.05 0.20
CA TYR A 20 16.09 12.52 1.54
C TYR A 20 16.78 11.17 1.77
N SER A 21 17.05 10.85 3.02
CA SER A 21 17.34 9.50 3.51
C SER A 21 16.10 8.95 4.23
N GLU A 22 16.05 7.64 4.47
CA GLU A 22 14.94 7.02 5.19
C GLU A 22 14.69 7.67 6.57
N SER A 23 15.75 8.06 7.27
CA SER A 23 15.66 8.72 8.59
C SER A 23 15.10 10.15 8.56
N ASP A 24 14.94 10.74 7.38
CA ASP A 24 14.32 12.07 7.20
C ASP A 24 12.80 11.95 6.95
N ILE A 25 12.31 10.73 6.66
CA ILE A 25 10.89 10.46 6.44
C ILE A 25 10.21 10.16 7.79
N PRO A 26 9.08 10.83 8.12
CA PRO A 26 8.35 10.55 9.34
C PRO A 26 7.93 9.09 9.45
N ASP A 27 8.11 8.49 10.64
CA ASP A 27 7.63 7.15 10.99
C ASP A 27 6.19 7.13 11.53
N ASP A 28 5.56 8.31 11.67
CA ASP A 28 4.16 8.52 12.03
C ASP A 28 3.43 9.17 10.85
N ILE A 29 2.40 8.50 10.33
CA ILE A 29 1.61 9.01 9.22
C ILE A 29 0.93 10.35 9.54
N MET A 30 0.63 10.61 10.79
CA MET A 30 -0.02 11.85 11.22
C MET A 30 0.91 13.08 11.17
N ALA A 31 2.21 12.88 11.04
CA ALA A 31 3.19 13.98 10.94
C ALA A 31 3.32 14.57 9.52
N PHE A 32 2.78 13.94 8.48
CA PHE A 32 2.95 14.36 7.09
C PHE A 32 2.35 15.72 6.71
N PRO A 33 1.32 16.28 7.36
CA PRO A 33 0.92 17.67 7.13
C PRO A 33 2.03 18.70 7.38
N GLU A 34 3.03 18.36 8.20
CA GLU A 34 4.18 19.21 8.53
C GLU A 34 5.48 18.79 7.80
N PHE A 35 5.40 17.82 6.89
CA PHE A 35 6.56 17.37 6.11
C PHE A 35 7.05 18.49 5.18
N ASP A 36 8.34 18.81 5.25
CA ASP A 36 8.97 19.87 4.43
C ASP A 36 9.44 19.30 3.09
N GLY A 37 8.50 18.99 2.21
CA GLY A 37 8.76 18.46 0.88
C GLY A 37 7.49 18.33 0.03
N ASP A 38 7.67 18.21 -1.27
CA ASP A 38 6.58 18.05 -2.23
C ASP A 38 5.97 16.64 -2.16
N LEU A 39 4.73 16.54 -1.67
CA LEU A 39 3.99 15.29 -1.52
C LEU A 39 3.11 14.96 -2.72
N GLY A 40 2.94 13.65 -2.98
CA GLY A 40 2.02 13.15 -3.99
C GLY A 40 1.11 12.01 -3.49
N TRP A 41 -0.10 11.96 -4.01
CA TRP A 41 -1.06 10.90 -3.71
C TRP A 41 -2.02 10.63 -4.86
N ALA A 42 -2.81 9.54 -4.77
CA ALA A 42 -3.84 9.19 -5.76
C ALA A 42 -5.22 9.09 -5.10
N PRO A 43 -5.90 10.21 -4.77
CA PRO A 43 -7.08 10.23 -3.88
C PRO A 43 -8.29 9.48 -4.42
N THR A 44 -8.41 9.30 -5.74
CA THR A 44 -9.50 8.54 -6.37
C THR A 44 -9.18 7.05 -6.54
N TYR A 45 -7.96 6.63 -6.22
CA TYR A 45 -7.50 5.26 -6.37
C TYR A 45 -7.91 4.39 -5.16
N GLY A 46 -8.30 3.13 -5.42
CA GLY A 46 -8.91 2.28 -4.39
C GLY A 46 -7.99 2.00 -3.19
N SER A 47 -6.68 1.85 -3.40
CA SER A 47 -5.73 1.63 -2.31
C SER A 47 -5.52 2.88 -1.44
N CYS A 48 -5.53 4.07 -2.04
CA CYS A 48 -5.51 5.32 -1.28
C CYS A 48 -6.80 5.47 -0.43
N GLN A 49 -7.96 5.12 -0.98
CA GLN A 49 -9.20 5.13 -0.23
C GLN A 49 -9.21 4.11 0.92
N ALA A 50 -8.60 2.93 0.72
CA ALA A 50 -8.41 1.95 1.79
C ALA A 50 -7.49 2.49 2.90
N PHE A 51 -6.39 3.16 2.55
CA PHE A 51 -5.49 3.83 3.47
C PHE A 51 -6.21 4.90 4.31
N ILE A 52 -6.97 5.80 3.69
CA ILE A 52 -7.75 6.81 4.43
C ILE A 52 -8.88 6.16 5.25
N THR A 53 -9.41 5.01 4.81
CA THR A 53 -10.38 4.25 5.62
C THR A 53 -9.71 3.69 6.88
N ALA A 54 -8.50 3.16 6.78
CA ALA A 54 -7.72 2.72 7.93
C ALA A 54 -7.42 3.89 8.89
N MET A 55 -7.04 5.04 8.38
CA MET A 55 -6.82 6.24 9.20
C MET A 55 -8.09 6.62 10.00
N ARG A 56 -9.28 6.52 9.38
CA ARG A 56 -10.56 6.75 10.07
C ARG A 56 -10.82 5.71 11.17
N ILE A 57 -10.35 4.48 10.99
CA ILE A 57 -10.51 3.41 11.99
C ILE A 57 -9.60 3.66 13.18
N PHE A 58 -8.33 4.02 12.96
CA PHE A 58 -7.33 4.16 14.01
C PHE A 58 -7.42 5.51 14.73
N GLU A 59 -7.51 6.61 13.97
CA GLU A 59 -7.44 7.98 14.50
C GLU A 59 -8.83 8.62 14.69
N GLY A 60 -9.85 8.04 14.06
CA GLY A 60 -11.20 8.60 14.03
C GLY A 60 -11.38 9.66 12.95
N GLU A 61 -12.65 9.98 12.67
CA GLU A 61 -13.03 10.85 11.55
C GLU A 61 -12.52 12.28 11.69
N ALA A 62 -12.46 12.81 12.91
CA ALA A 62 -12.06 14.20 13.16
C ALA A 62 -10.56 14.38 12.87
N ALA A 63 -9.69 13.51 13.40
CA ALA A 63 -8.26 13.57 13.16
C ALA A 63 -7.91 13.27 11.69
N THR A 64 -8.61 12.32 11.06
CA THR A 64 -8.44 12.05 9.62
C THR A 64 -8.80 13.26 8.77
N ARG A 65 -9.87 13.99 9.11
CA ARG A 65 -10.24 15.23 8.42
C ARG A 65 -9.17 16.30 8.57
N GLU A 66 -8.66 16.50 9.77
CA GLU A 66 -7.59 17.46 10.06
C GLU A 66 -6.33 17.12 9.27
N TRP A 67 -5.96 15.84 9.21
CA TRP A 67 -4.85 15.36 8.39
C TRP A 67 -5.06 15.64 6.90
N LEU A 68 -6.25 15.32 6.35
CA LEU A 68 -6.59 15.59 4.94
C LEU A 68 -6.53 17.08 4.60
N GLU A 69 -7.10 17.93 5.46
CA GLU A 69 -7.03 19.38 5.31
C GLU A 69 -5.57 19.86 5.37
N GLY A 70 -4.79 19.33 6.31
CA GLY A 70 -3.38 19.67 6.48
C GLY A 70 -2.52 19.33 5.25
N VAL A 71 -2.61 18.12 4.69
CA VAL A 71 -1.84 17.76 3.49
C VAL A 71 -2.31 18.50 2.24
N VAL A 72 -3.60 18.85 2.15
CA VAL A 72 -4.12 19.68 1.06
C VAL A 72 -3.61 21.12 1.18
N ASP A 73 -3.61 21.70 2.38
CA ASP A 73 -3.09 23.04 2.65
C ASP A 73 -1.56 23.10 2.43
N ALA A 74 -0.84 22.01 2.70
CA ALA A 74 0.57 21.84 2.38
C ALA A 74 0.84 21.70 0.87
N GLY A 75 -0.20 21.52 0.04
CA GLY A 75 -0.08 21.50 -1.42
C GLY A 75 0.16 20.14 -2.04
N ILE A 76 -0.28 19.04 -1.38
CA ILE A 76 -0.13 17.68 -1.93
C ILE A 76 -0.67 17.58 -3.37
N THR A 77 0.12 17.00 -4.27
CA THR A 77 -0.22 16.89 -5.69
C THR A 77 -1.02 15.61 -5.98
N PRO A 78 -2.23 15.74 -6.58
CA PRO A 78 -3.04 14.57 -6.93
C PRO A 78 -2.63 13.95 -8.27
N TYR A 79 -2.57 12.62 -8.32
CA TYR A 79 -2.34 11.80 -9.52
C TYR A 79 -3.53 10.85 -9.77
N ALA A 80 -3.60 10.29 -10.98
CA ALA A 80 -4.69 9.37 -11.34
C ALA A 80 -4.52 7.97 -10.71
N ASP A 81 -3.28 7.54 -10.50
CA ASP A 81 -2.92 6.27 -9.87
C ASP A 81 -1.59 6.37 -9.11
N GLU A 82 -1.32 5.36 -8.27
CA GLU A 82 -0.13 5.34 -7.40
C GLU A 82 1.18 5.04 -8.16
N PHE A 83 1.12 4.42 -9.33
CA PHE A 83 2.31 4.22 -10.16
C PHE A 83 2.84 5.55 -10.70
N GLN A 84 1.94 6.47 -11.07
CA GLN A 84 2.33 7.83 -11.48
C GLN A 84 2.97 8.61 -10.33
N VAL A 85 2.50 8.43 -9.08
CA VAL A 85 3.16 9.01 -7.89
C VAL A 85 4.59 8.48 -7.77
N ALA A 86 4.79 7.17 -7.82
CA ALA A 86 6.12 6.58 -7.75
C ALA A 86 7.05 7.06 -8.89
N GLN A 87 6.52 7.19 -10.12
CA GLN A 87 7.28 7.73 -11.26
C GLN A 87 7.66 9.21 -11.06
N ALA A 88 6.74 10.03 -10.53
CA ALA A 88 7.01 11.44 -10.26
C ALA A 88 8.11 11.62 -9.22
N ILE A 89 8.13 10.78 -8.16
CA ILE A 89 9.19 10.75 -7.16
C ILE A 89 10.53 10.34 -7.81
N ALA A 90 10.54 9.26 -8.59
CA ALA A 90 11.74 8.79 -9.29
C ALA A 90 12.30 9.82 -10.28
N ASN A 91 11.44 10.67 -10.87
CA ASN A 91 11.83 11.76 -11.76
C ASN A 91 12.29 13.03 -11.03
N GLY A 92 12.13 13.11 -9.71
CA GLY A 92 12.43 14.31 -8.91
C GLY A 92 11.39 15.42 -9.05
N GLU A 93 10.16 15.08 -9.42
CA GLU A 93 9.01 16.00 -9.47
C GLU A 93 8.32 16.10 -8.11
N LEU A 94 8.50 15.08 -7.27
CA LEU A 94 8.02 14.96 -5.89
C LEU A 94 9.15 14.50 -4.98
N ASP A 95 9.07 14.84 -3.71
CA ASP A 95 9.99 14.42 -2.68
C ASP A 95 9.55 13.09 -2.03
N ALA A 96 8.25 12.96 -1.75
CA ALA A 96 7.67 11.75 -1.19
C ALA A 96 6.20 11.59 -1.61
N GLY A 97 5.58 10.46 -1.19
CA GLY A 97 4.16 10.23 -1.50
C GLY A 97 3.60 8.99 -0.80
N PHE A 98 2.35 8.67 -1.09
CA PHE A 98 1.65 7.57 -0.46
C PHE A 98 1.24 6.53 -1.50
N THR A 99 1.93 5.36 -1.52
CA THR A 99 1.65 4.28 -2.47
C THR A 99 1.70 2.91 -1.80
N ASN A 100 1.36 1.86 -2.54
CA ASN A 100 1.72 0.51 -2.16
C ASN A 100 3.16 0.19 -2.64
N HIS A 101 3.87 -0.66 -1.90
CA HIS A 101 5.28 -1.00 -2.09
C HIS A 101 5.63 -1.47 -3.51
N TYR A 102 4.78 -2.28 -4.14
CA TYR A 102 5.06 -2.87 -5.45
C TYR A 102 5.18 -1.84 -6.59
N TYR A 103 4.68 -0.62 -6.42
CA TYR A 103 4.88 0.43 -7.42
C TYR A 103 6.31 0.91 -7.46
N ILE A 104 6.98 0.96 -6.30
CA ILE A 104 8.40 1.30 -6.21
C ILE A 104 9.23 0.20 -6.87
N GLN A 105 8.95 -1.07 -6.57
CA GLN A 105 9.63 -2.21 -7.17
C GLN A 105 9.47 -2.23 -8.70
N ARG A 106 8.28 -1.88 -9.22
CA ARG A 106 8.05 -1.76 -10.68
C ARG A 106 8.85 -0.62 -11.32
N VAL A 107 9.06 0.48 -10.63
CA VAL A 107 9.93 1.56 -11.10
C VAL A 107 11.38 1.08 -11.14
N LEU A 108 11.84 0.41 -10.09
CA LEU A 108 13.22 -0.11 -9.97
C LEU A 108 13.49 -1.26 -10.96
N ASP A 109 12.50 -2.11 -11.25
CA ASP A 109 12.62 -3.14 -12.29
C ASP A 109 12.88 -2.51 -13.68
N GLY A 110 12.12 -1.47 -14.02
CA GLY A 110 12.28 -0.71 -15.27
C GLY A 110 13.50 0.20 -15.29
N SER A 111 13.97 0.68 -14.14
CA SER A 111 15.10 1.59 -13.97
C SER A 111 15.83 1.35 -12.63
N PRO A 112 16.77 0.38 -12.57
CA PRO A 112 17.43 -0.01 -11.32
C PRO A 112 18.26 1.09 -10.63
N SER A 113 18.52 2.20 -11.31
CA SER A 113 19.24 3.36 -10.76
C SER A 113 18.31 4.56 -10.49
N ALA A 114 17.00 4.38 -10.54
CA ALA A 114 16.07 5.44 -10.22
C ALA A 114 16.25 5.89 -8.75
N PRO A 115 16.28 7.21 -8.48
CA PRO A 115 16.51 7.72 -7.15
C PRO A 115 15.23 7.65 -6.29
N ILE A 116 14.74 6.45 -6.05
CA ILE A 116 13.54 6.18 -5.25
C ILE A 116 13.81 5.03 -4.28
N ASP A 117 13.33 5.17 -3.06
CA ASP A 117 13.34 4.11 -2.05
C ASP A 117 12.04 4.13 -1.25
N THR A 118 11.90 3.22 -0.31
CA THR A 118 10.68 2.96 0.46
C THR A 118 10.94 3.15 1.95
N ALA A 119 10.12 4.00 2.60
CA ALA A 119 10.01 4.05 4.03
C ALA A 119 8.67 3.44 4.50
N PHE A 120 8.66 2.86 5.70
CA PHE A 120 7.45 2.36 6.36
C PHE A 120 7.18 3.19 7.60
N THR A 121 5.92 3.54 7.83
CA THR A 121 5.50 4.10 9.13
C THR A 121 5.31 2.98 10.15
N SER A 122 5.07 3.31 11.41
CA SER A 122 5.07 2.35 12.51
C SER A 122 3.70 2.26 13.18
N GLY A 123 3.06 1.09 13.09
CA GLY A 123 1.84 0.76 13.83
C GLY A 123 0.59 1.59 13.50
N ASP A 124 0.58 2.30 12.38
CA ASP A 124 -0.46 3.25 11.98
C ASP A 124 -1.09 2.95 10.61
N ALA A 125 -1.95 3.85 10.12
CA ALA A 125 -2.62 3.69 8.83
C ALA A 125 -1.66 3.67 7.62
N GLY A 126 -0.48 4.26 7.73
CA GLY A 126 0.55 4.25 6.70
C GLY A 126 1.30 2.91 6.58
N ALA A 127 1.17 2.03 7.59
CA ALA A 127 1.77 0.71 7.64
C ALA A 127 0.75 -0.44 7.42
N ILE A 128 -0.47 -0.16 6.95
CA ILE A 128 -1.46 -1.23 6.76
C ILE A 128 -0.98 -2.27 5.75
N PHE A 129 -1.26 -3.52 6.10
CA PHE A 129 -1.06 -4.66 5.21
C PHE A 129 -2.41 -5.16 4.71
N ASN A 130 -2.67 -4.99 3.42
CA ASN A 130 -3.89 -5.43 2.76
C ASN A 130 -3.59 -6.65 1.88
N VAL A 131 -4.62 -7.40 1.47
CA VAL A 131 -4.45 -8.59 0.64
C VAL A 131 -5.35 -8.57 -0.59
N ALA A 132 -4.90 -9.19 -1.68
CA ALA A 132 -5.79 -9.65 -2.72
C ALA A 132 -6.52 -10.89 -2.23
N GLY A 133 -7.79 -11.02 -2.54
CA GLY A 133 -8.61 -12.15 -2.08
C GLY A 133 -9.22 -12.94 -3.22
N ALA A 134 -9.38 -14.24 -3.01
CA ALA A 134 -10.10 -15.13 -3.91
C ALA A 134 -11.22 -15.88 -3.16
N ALA A 135 -12.35 -16.08 -3.83
CA ALA A 135 -13.48 -16.83 -3.30
C ALA A 135 -14.14 -17.67 -4.39
N VAL A 136 -14.75 -18.76 -4.00
CA VAL A 136 -15.60 -19.56 -4.89
C VAL A 136 -17.05 -19.15 -4.66
N VAL A 137 -17.70 -18.65 -5.70
CA VAL A 137 -19.11 -18.24 -5.62
C VAL A 137 -20.05 -19.45 -5.54
N ASP A 138 -21.18 -19.33 -4.85
CA ASP A 138 -22.15 -20.43 -4.67
C ASP A 138 -22.71 -20.97 -5.99
N THR A 139 -22.73 -20.16 -7.03
CA THR A 139 -23.22 -20.50 -8.38
C THR A 139 -22.12 -21.03 -9.29
N ALA A 140 -20.93 -21.32 -8.78
CA ALA A 140 -19.82 -21.83 -9.59
C ALA A 140 -20.22 -23.15 -10.29
N PRO A 141 -20.07 -23.26 -11.63
CA PRO A 141 -20.46 -24.46 -12.37
C PRO A 141 -19.54 -25.65 -12.08
N ASN A 142 -18.33 -25.39 -11.63
CA ASN A 142 -17.32 -26.40 -11.29
C ASN A 142 -16.63 -26.04 -9.94
N PRO A 143 -17.33 -26.17 -8.79
CA PRO A 143 -16.82 -25.68 -7.50
C PRO A 143 -15.53 -26.39 -7.06
N GLU A 144 -15.37 -27.69 -7.32
CA GLU A 144 -14.15 -28.42 -7.00
C GLU A 144 -12.93 -27.91 -7.78
N LEU A 145 -13.10 -27.63 -9.08
CA LEU A 145 -12.03 -27.06 -9.91
C LEU A 145 -11.67 -25.65 -9.45
N ALA A 146 -12.68 -24.84 -9.12
CA ALA A 146 -12.47 -23.49 -8.59
C ALA A 146 -11.71 -23.54 -7.26
N GLN A 147 -12.06 -24.44 -6.36
CA GLN A 147 -11.33 -24.65 -5.09
C GLN A 147 -9.89 -25.12 -5.32
N ASN A 148 -9.66 -25.99 -6.30
CA ASN A 148 -8.30 -26.44 -6.65
C ASN A 148 -7.46 -25.27 -7.21
N PHE A 149 -8.07 -24.41 -8.01
CA PHE A 149 -7.39 -23.20 -8.48
C PHE A 149 -7.05 -22.25 -7.33
N VAL A 150 -7.97 -22.00 -6.39
CA VAL A 150 -7.68 -21.18 -5.20
C VAL A 150 -6.53 -21.79 -4.38
N ARG A 151 -6.49 -23.13 -4.21
CA ARG A 151 -5.35 -23.78 -3.52
C ARG A 151 -4.04 -23.63 -4.30
N HIS A 152 -4.10 -23.65 -5.65
CA HIS A 152 -2.92 -23.42 -6.47
C HIS A 152 -2.36 -22.00 -6.28
N LEU A 153 -3.20 -20.98 -6.11
CA LEU A 153 -2.74 -19.61 -5.82
C LEU A 153 -1.94 -19.50 -4.51
N LEU A 154 -2.08 -20.48 -3.60
CA LEU A 154 -1.31 -20.57 -2.34
C LEU A 154 -0.16 -21.58 -2.44
N SER A 155 0.15 -22.14 -3.61
CA SER A 155 1.35 -22.97 -3.80
C SER A 155 2.62 -22.13 -3.83
N ALA A 156 3.76 -22.71 -3.49
CA ALA A 156 5.04 -22.01 -3.56
C ALA A 156 5.30 -21.44 -4.97
N GLU A 157 4.98 -22.19 -6.03
CA GLU A 157 5.11 -21.74 -7.43
C GLU A 157 4.31 -20.46 -7.72
N ALA A 158 3.04 -20.39 -7.28
CA ALA A 158 2.21 -19.21 -7.50
C ALA A 158 2.65 -18.03 -6.61
N GLN A 159 3.09 -18.30 -5.39
CA GLN A 159 3.56 -17.27 -4.49
C GLN A 159 4.92 -16.70 -4.92
N GLU A 160 5.83 -17.50 -5.47
CA GLU A 160 7.04 -17.04 -6.15
C GLU A 160 6.69 -16.14 -7.35
N TYR A 161 5.69 -16.52 -8.15
CA TYR A 161 5.22 -15.68 -9.24
C TYR A 161 4.70 -14.31 -8.74
N PHE A 162 3.89 -14.28 -7.68
CA PHE A 162 3.42 -13.02 -7.11
C PHE A 162 4.56 -12.17 -6.56
N ALA A 163 5.55 -12.78 -5.90
CA ALA A 163 6.68 -12.06 -5.38
C ALA A 163 7.56 -11.49 -6.52
N VAL A 164 7.91 -12.28 -7.53
CA VAL A 164 8.90 -11.91 -8.55
C VAL A 164 8.29 -11.10 -9.70
N GLU A 165 7.08 -11.46 -10.17
CA GLU A 165 6.49 -10.86 -11.37
C GLU A 165 5.50 -9.72 -11.06
N THR A 166 4.88 -9.74 -9.88
CA THR A 166 3.94 -8.69 -9.47
C THR A 166 4.46 -7.84 -8.31
N PHE A 167 5.58 -8.26 -7.69
CA PHE A 167 6.22 -7.61 -6.56
C PHE A 167 5.32 -7.54 -5.31
N GLU A 168 4.29 -8.36 -5.24
CA GLU A 168 3.41 -8.44 -4.08
C GLU A 168 4.01 -9.37 -3.02
N TYR A 169 3.70 -9.13 -1.76
CA TYR A 169 4.15 -9.99 -0.67
C TYR A 169 3.56 -11.40 -0.79
N PRO A 170 4.39 -12.45 -0.68
CA PRO A 170 3.88 -13.82 -0.53
C PRO A 170 3.16 -13.98 0.81
N LEU A 171 2.14 -14.87 0.86
CA LEU A 171 1.37 -15.15 2.06
C LEU A 171 1.70 -16.55 2.67
N ILE A 172 2.81 -17.13 2.25
CA ILE A 172 3.34 -18.38 2.81
C ILE A 172 4.79 -18.18 3.24
N SER A 173 5.20 -18.82 4.31
CA SER A 173 6.52 -18.65 4.91
C SER A 173 7.69 -19.28 4.12
N GLU A 174 7.39 -20.06 3.08
CA GLU A 174 8.40 -20.72 2.24
C GLU A 174 8.93 -19.81 1.10
N VAL A 175 8.29 -18.65 0.89
CA VAL A 175 8.67 -17.68 -0.16
C VAL A 175 8.94 -16.34 0.49
N GLU A 176 10.10 -15.78 0.21
CA GLU A 176 10.51 -14.45 0.70
C GLU A 176 10.01 -13.33 -0.24
N PRO A 177 9.80 -12.11 0.25
CA PRO A 177 9.55 -10.95 -0.59
C PRO A 177 10.76 -10.62 -1.46
N VAL A 178 10.55 -9.86 -2.55
CA VAL A 178 11.63 -9.52 -3.48
C VAL A 178 12.52 -8.38 -2.96
N GLY A 179 13.77 -8.39 -3.41
CA GLY A 179 14.72 -7.33 -3.14
C GLY A 179 15.06 -7.20 -1.66
N ASP A 180 15.21 -5.97 -1.21
CA ASP A 180 15.53 -5.64 0.19
C ASP A 180 14.27 -5.31 1.02
N LEU A 181 13.08 -5.72 0.55
CA LEU A 181 11.84 -5.53 1.29
C LEU A 181 11.86 -6.35 2.61
N PRO A 182 11.46 -5.75 3.74
CA PRO A 182 11.32 -6.49 4.99
C PRO A 182 10.26 -7.59 4.85
N THR A 183 10.38 -8.66 5.59
CA THR A 183 9.29 -9.66 5.72
C THR A 183 8.07 -9.06 6.41
N VAL A 184 6.90 -9.69 6.26
CA VAL A 184 5.67 -9.20 6.93
C VAL A 184 5.83 -9.16 8.46
N ASP A 185 6.58 -10.10 9.03
CA ASP A 185 6.84 -10.16 10.48
C ASP A 185 7.78 -9.04 10.98
N GLU A 186 8.55 -8.41 10.08
CA GLU A 186 9.43 -7.27 10.39
C GLU A 186 8.71 -5.93 10.23
N LEU A 187 7.57 -5.90 9.55
CA LEU A 187 6.73 -4.71 9.43
C LEU A 187 5.95 -4.49 10.73
N ASP A 188 5.92 -3.28 11.23
CA ASP A 188 5.06 -2.90 12.36
C ASP A 188 3.63 -2.63 11.86
N VAL A 189 2.95 -3.71 11.46
CA VAL A 189 1.58 -3.66 10.92
C VAL A 189 0.58 -3.51 12.06
N PRO A 190 -0.33 -2.53 12.02
CA PRO A 190 -1.35 -2.39 13.05
C PRO A 190 -2.33 -3.58 13.05
N GLU A 191 -2.73 -4.02 14.23
CA GLU A 191 -3.74 -5.08 14.38
C GLU A 191 -5.16 -4.51 14.14
N PHE A 192 -5.87 -5.02 13.13
CA PHE A 192 -7.26 -4.66 12.87
C PHE A 192 -7.96 -5.74 12.02
N ASP A 193 -9.30 -5.74 12.01
CA ASP A 193 -10.06 -6.58 11.09
C ASP A 193 -10.11 -5.94 9.70
N ILE A 194 -9.44 -6.55 8.73
CA ILE A 194 -9.40 -6.08 7.33
C ILE A 194 -10.80 -5.89 6.72
N ALA A 195 -11.83 -6.59 7.23
CA ALA A 195 -13.21 -6.40 6.80
C ALA A 195 -13.76 -5.00 7.13
N GLU A 196 -13.18 -4.30 8.10
CA GLU A 196 -13.55 -2.92 8.44
C GLU A 196 -13.21 -1.93 7.32
N LEU A 197 -12.23 -2.24 6.45
CA LEU A 197 -11.93 -1.45 5.26
C LEU A 197 -13.08 -1.40 4.25
N SER A 198 -14.11 -2.22 4.40
CA SER A 198 -15.31 -2.21 3.53
C SER A 198 -16.12 -0.91 3.61
N ASN A 199 -15.96 -0.08 4.65
CA ASN A 199 -16.66 1.19 4.83
C ASN A 199 -16.05 2.35 4.02
N VAL A 200 -15.75 2.10 2.75
CA VAL A 200 -15.12 3.09 1.83
C VAL A 200 -16.05 4.26 1.53
N ARG A 201 -17.39 4.07 1.57
CA ARG A 201 -18.33 5.13 1.23
C ARG A 201 -18.17 6.37 2.13
N ALA A 202 -18.07 6.15 3.43
CA ALA A 202 -17.89 7.25 4.38
C ALA A 202 -16.52 7.96 4.18
N THR A 203 -15.49 7.23 3.75
CA THR A 203 -14.18 7.80 3.39
C THR A 203 -14.30 8.71 2.16
N ILE A 204 -14.97 8.24 1.10
CA ILE A 204 -15.17 9.04 -0.12
C ILE A 204 -15.96 10.33 0.19
N ASP A 205 -16.96 10.24 1.07
CA ASP A 205 -17.75 11.40 1.47
C ASP A 205 -16.92 12.39 2.33
N LEU A 206 -15.93 11.90 3.10
CA LEU A 206 -14.98 12.72 3.86
C LEU A 206 -13.95 13.42 2.97
N MET A 207 -13.50 12.78 1.90
CA MET A 207 -12.46 13.28 0.97
C MET A 207 -13.00 14.28 -0.08
N ARG A 208 -14.29 14.63 -0.06
CA ARG A 208 -14.94 15.59 -0.99
C ARG A 208 -14.99 17.00 -0.42
#